data_de4cf5859c3bd40e092f6bd7d0af7eef
#
_entry.id   de4cf5859c3bd40e092f6bd7d0af7eef
#
_cell.length_a   1.000
_cell.length_b   1.000
_cell.length_c   1.000
_cell.angle_alpha   90.00
_cell.angle_beta   90.00
_cell.angle_gamma   90.00
#
_symmetry.space_group_name_H-M   'P 1'
#
loop_
_entity.id
_entity.type
_entity.pdbx_description
1 polymer ?
#
loop_
_entity_poly.entity_id
_entity_poly.type
_entity_poly.pdbx_seq_one_letter_code
_entity_poly.pdbx_strand_id
1 'polypeptide(L)'
;MHRKKSKYRHVVINKKKYYFYKISWLDITADGGHATADEFDKFECSKMVSFGYIYKKTKRFIWTFASYDEKDEAYSDRNIFPVGCILKLEKRNVEPR
;
A
#
# COMPACT_ATOMS: atom_id res chain seq x y z
N MET A 1 6.69 35.97 -0.70
CA MET A 1 7.26 34.59 -0.75
C MET A 1 6.21 33.60 -1.17
N HIS A 2 6.47 32.84 -2.20
CA HIS A 2 5.54 31.85 -2.68
C HIS A 2 5.68 30.54 -1.91
N ARG A 3 4.56 30.09 -1.38
CA ARG A 3 4.52 28.81 -0.72
C ARG A 3 4.33 27.70 -1.76
N LYS A 4 5.25 26.77 -1.82
CA LYS A 4 5.16 25.64 -2.75
C LYS A 4 4.04 24.73 -2.34
N LYS A 5 3.09 24.47 -3.25
CA LYS A 5 2.07 23.48 -3.01
C LYS A 5 2.69 22.09 -3.12
N SER A 6 2.24 21.17 -2.28
CA SER A 6 2.66 19.79 -2.41
C SER A 6 2.17 19.22 -3.74
N LYS A 7 3.09 18.62 -4.50
CA LYS A 7 2.74 17.92 -5.74
C LYS A 7 2.25 16.49 -5.51
N TYR A 8 2.32 16.01 -4.28
CA TYR A 8 1.92 14.65 -3.94
C TYR A 8 0.45 14.61 -3.53
N ARG A 9 -0.24 13.60 -4.05
CA ARG A 9 -1.64 13.36 -3.70
C ARG A 9 -1.77 12.97 -2.23
N HIS A 10 -2.70 13.60 -1.54
CA HIS A 10 -2.93 13.34 -0.12
C HIS A 10 -4.36 13.68 0.27
N VAL A 11 -4.76 13.24 1.44
CA VAL A 11 -5.99 13.65 2.10
C VAL A 11 -5.65 14.14 3.50
N VAL A 12 -6.51 15.00 4.04
CA VAL A 12 -6.40 15.47 5.42
C VAL A 12 -7.60 14.96 6.20
N ILE A 13 -7.34 14.20 7.25
CA ILE A 13 -8.38 13.65 8.12
C ILE A 13 -7.98 13.99 9.55
N ASN A 14 -8.87 14.63 10.28
CA ASN A 14 -8.62 15.06 11.65
C ASN A 14 -7.29 15.82 11.78
N LYS A 15 -7.10 16.81 10.91
CA LYS A 15 -5.91 17.68 10.87
C LYS A 15 -4.60 16.96 10.54
N LYS A 16 -4.65 15.69 10.18
CA LYS A 16 -3.48 14.91 9.83
C LYS A 16 -3.48 14.59 8.33
N LYS A 17 -2.31 14.73 7.71
CA LYS A 17 -2.12 14.52 6.29
C LYS A 17 -1.67 13.10 6.03
N TYR A 18 -2.30 12.44 5.05
CA TYR A 18 -1.96 11.08 4.61
C TYR A 18 -1.69 11.09 3.13
N TYR A 19 -0.52 10.60 2.72
CA TYR A 19 -0.12 10.58 1.31
C TYR A 19 -0.52 9.29 0.63
N PHE A 20 -0.80 9.40 -0.67
CA PHE A 20 -1.26 8.29 -1.51
C PHE A 20 -0.06 7.61 -2.17
N TYR A 21 -0.02 6.28 -2.09
CA TYR A 21 1.09 5.48 -2.58
C TYR A 21 0.65 4.38 -3.53
N LYS A 22 1.51 4.06 -4.48
CA LYS A 22 1.49 2.80 -5.19
C LYS A 22 2.38 1.84 -4.40
N ILE A 23 1.84 0.68 -4.06
CA ILE A 23 2.50 -0.31 -3.22
C ILE A 23 2.70 -1.57 -4.04
N SER A 24 3.94 -1.91 -4.34
CA SER A 24 4.27 -3.16 -5.01
C SER A 24 4.70 -4.15 -3.95
N TRP A 25 4.08 -5.32 -3.91
CA TRP A 25 4.28 -6.27 -2.82
C TRP A 25 4.16 -7.71 -3.29
N LEU A 26 4.65 -8.63 -2.46
CA LEU A 26 4.59 -10.06 -2.73
C LEU A 26 3.50 -10.70 -1.88
N ASP A 27 2.59 -11.41 -2.54
CA ASP A 27 1.57 -12.18 -1.87
C ASP A 27 2.03 -13.64 -1.78
N ILE A 28 1.63 -14.32 -0.73
CA ILE A 28 1.93 -15.74 -0.59
C ILE A 28 1.17 -16.53 -1.66
N THR A 29 1.79 -17.62 -2.12
CA THR A 29 1.15 -18.54 -3.04
C THR A 29 1.01 -19.89 -2.34
N ALA A 30 -0.16 -20.50 -2.44
CA ALA A 30 -0.43 -21.79 -1.82
C ALA A 30 -1.09 -22.70 -2.82
N ASP A 31 -0.69 -23.97 -2.81
CA ASP A 31 -1.26 -25.01 -3.65
C ASP A 31 -1.19 -26.32 -2.87
N GLY A 32 -2.36 -26.95 -2.63
CA GLY A 32 -2.44 -28.21 -1.89
C GLY A 32 -2.20 -29.45 -2.75
N GLY A 33 -1.91 -29.29 -4.06
CA GLY A 33 -1.67 -30.39 -4.96
C GLY A 33 -0.26 -30.96 -4.85
N HIS A 34 0.04 -31.88 -5.75
CA HIS A 34 1.33 -32.55 -5.83
C HIS A 34 2.18 -31.88 -6.90
N ALA A 35 3.49 -31.82 -6.65
CA ALA A 35 4.44 -31.27 -7.61
C ALA A 35 5.77 -32.04 -7.51
N THR A 36 6.46 -32.16 -8.63
CA THR A 36 7.83 -32.65 -8.65
C THR A 36 8.75 -31.58 -8.06
N ALA A 37 9.98 -31.94 -7.74
CA ALA A 37 10.96 -30.97 -7.25
C ALA A 37 11.17 -29.83 -8.27
N ASP A 38 11.28 -30.17 -9.55
CA ASP A 38 11.45 -29.16 -10.62
C ASP A 38 10.29 -28.19 -10.69
N GLU A 39 9.07 -28.69 -10.59
CA GLU A 39 7.87 -27.86 -10.57
C GLU A 39 7.82 -26.97 -9.32
N PHE A 40 8.17 -27.55 -8.17
CA PHE A 40 8.16 -26.86 -6.89
C PHE A 40 9.20 -25.73 -6.86
N ASP A 41 10.36 -25.96 -7.43
CA ASP A 41 11.43 -24.94 -7.50
C ASP A 41 11.00 -23.69 -8.28
N LYS A 42 10.02 -23.82 -9.17
CA LYS A 42 9.47 -22.73 -9.98
C LYS A 42 8.30 -22.01 -9.30
N PHE A 43 7.90 -22.49 -8.13
CA PHE A 43 6.79 -21.92 -7.37
C PHE A 43 7.22 -20.57 -6.80
N GLU A 44 6.47 -19.52 -7.12
CA GLU A 44 6.83 -18.16 -6.73
C GLU A 44 5.67 -17.43 -6.06
N CYS A 45 6.01 -16.45 -5.25
CA CYS A 45 5.02 -15.52 -4.73
C CYS A 45 4.47 -14.65 -5.85
N SER A 46 3.22 -14.24 -5.74
CA SER A 46 2.59 -13.35 -6.71
C SER A 46 3.01 -11.92 -6.48
N LYS A 47 3.38 -11.23 -7.53
CA LYS A 47 3.65 -9.78 -7.48
C LYS A 47 2.34 -9.03 -7.60
N MET A 48 2.03 -8.24 -6.60
CA MET A 48 0.79 -7.49 -6.50
C MET A 48 1.05 -6.00 -6.47
N VAL A 49 0.06 -5.24 -6.92
CA VAL A 49 0.08 -3.79 -6.85
C VAL A 49 -1.20 -3.33 -6.15
N SER A 50 -1.03 -2.52 -5.12
CA SER A 50 -2.14 -1.91 -4.40
C SER A 50 -1.93 -0.41 -4.34
N PHE A 51 -3.02 0.33 -4.21
CA PHE A 51 -2.99 1.79 -4.03
C PHE A 51 -3.69 2.12 -2.73
N GLY A 52 -3.12 3.05 -1.98
CA GLY A 52 -3.73 3.48 -0.75
C GLY A 52 -2.96 4.58 -0.07
N TYR A 53 -3.59 5.16 0.95
CA TYR A 53 -2.97 6.17 1.79
C TYR A 53 -2.27 5.45 2.93
N ILE A 54 -1.02 5.82 3.21
CA ILE A 54 -0.30 5.22 4.34
C ILE A 54 -0.77 5.90 5.62
N TYR A 55 -1.34 5.10 6.50
CA TYR A 55 -1.84 5.53 7.80
C TYR A 55 -0.72 5.57 8.84
N LYS A 56 0.12 4.52 8.86
CA LYS A 56 1.14 4.34 9.88
C LYS A 56 2.22 3.38 9.37
N LYS A 57 3.45 3.62 9.78
CA LYS A 57 4.59 2.73 9.52
C LYS A 57 5.28 2.39 10.83
N THR A 58 5.67 1.13 10.97
CA THR A 58 6.61 0.70 12.00
C THR A 58 7.75 -0.05 11.33
N LYS A 59 8.69 -0.58 12.10
CA LYS A 59 9.77 -1.39 11.53
C LYS A 59 9.26 -2.66 10.87
N ARG A 60 8.11 -3.17 11.31
CA ARG A 60 7.57 -4.46 10.86
C ARG A 60 6.39 -4.34 9.91
N PHE A 61 5.60 -3.28 10.03
CA PHE A 61 4.32 -3.20 9.33
C PHE A 61 4.06 -1.83 8.73
N ILE A 62 3.25 -1.83 7.68
CA ILE A 62 2.71 -0.63 7.07
C ILE A 62 1.20 -0.78 6.99
N TRP A 63 0.46 0.16 7.58
CA TRP A 63 -1.01 0.21 7.54
C TRP A 63 -1.46 1.18 6.45
N THR A 64 -2.44 0.76 5.65
CA THR A 64 -2.99 1.61 4.61
C THR A 64 -4.52 1.60 4.65
N PHE A 65 -5.11 2.61 4.03
CA PHE A 65 -6.55 2.67 3.80
C PHE A 65 -6.78 3.29 2.42
N ALA A 66 -7.92 3.00 1.80
CA ALA A 66 -8.26 3.55 0.49
C ALA A 66 -9.52 4.41 0.51
N SER A 67 -10.38 4.24 1.51
CA SER A 67 -11.60 4.99 1.67
C SER A 67 -11.74 5.47 3.11
N TYR A 68 -12.52 6.51 3.31
CA TYR A 68 -12.75 7.04 4.65
C TYR A 68 -14.09 7.77 4.71
N ASP A 69 -14.64 7.84 5.92
CA ASP A 69 -15.87 8.58 6.21
C ASP A 69 -15.45 9.93 6.79
N GLU A 70 -15.72 11.00 6.08
CA GLU A 70 -15.35 12.36 6.51
C GLU A 70 -16.03 12.78 7.81
N LYS A 71 -17.27 12.38 7.97
CA LYS A 71 -18.09 12.80 9.12
C LYS A 71 -17.61 12.13 10.40
N ASP A 72 -17.42 10.81 10.36
CA ASP A 72 -17.06 10.02 11.54
C ASP A 72 -15.56 9.81 11.66
N GLU A 73 -14.79 10.30 10.67
CA GLU A 73 -13.34 10.15 10.64
C GLU A 73 -12.92 8.69 10.79
N ALA A 74 -13.65 7.82 10.10
CA ALA A 74 -13.42 6.38 10.12
C ALA A 74 -12.77 5.93 8.81
N TYR A 75 -11.92 4.93 8.90
CA TYR A 75 -11.12 4.45 7.78
C TYR A 75 -11.64 3.11 7.27
N SER A 76 -11.64 2.92 5.94
CA SER A 76 -12.16 1.72 5.28
C SER A 76 -11.17 1.23 4.23
N ASP A 77 -11.43 0.03 3.69
CA ASP A 77 -10.55 -0.60 2.70
C ASP A 77 -9.11 -0.62 3.22
N ARG A 78 -8.98 -1.18 4.41
CA ARG A 78 -7.74 -1.16 5.17
C ARG A 78 -6.91 -2.39 4.87
N ASN A 79 -5.60 -2.18 4.79
CA ASN A 79 -4.63 -3.26 4.68
C ASN A 79 -3.51 -3.04 5.68
N ILE A 80 -2.91 -4.12 6.11
CA ILE A 80 -1.65 -4.08 6.84
C ILE A 80 -0.68 -5.02 6.13
N PHE A 81 0.49 -4.50 5.80
CA PHE A 81 1.52 -5.26 5.11
C PHE A 81 2.71 -5.48 6.02
N PRO A 82 3.20 -6.74 6.14
CA PRO A 82 4.53 -6.94 6.69
C PRO A 82 5.56 -6.26 5.78
N VAL A 83 6.49 -5.54 6.38
CA VAL A 83 7.52 -4.82 5.60
C VAL A 83 8.30 -5.77 4.69
N GLY A 84 8.53 -7.00 5.14
CA GLY A 84 9.24 -8.01 4.35
C GLY A 84 8.54 -8.40 3.05
N CYS A 85 7.25 -8.12 2.92
CA CYS A 85 6.49 -8.40 1.69
C CYS A 85 6.46 -7.21 0.73
N ILE A 86 6.93 -6.04 1.14
CA ILE A 86 6.90 -4.83 0.32
C ILE A 86 8.13 -4.80 -0.58
N LEU A 87 7.90 -4.69 -1.88
CA LEU A 87 8.97 -4.53 -2.87
C LEU A 87 9.31 -3.07 -3.08
N LYS A 88 8.29 -2.22 -3.17
CA LYS A 88 8.48 -0.80 -3.48
C LYS A 88 7.29 0.02 -3.01
N LEU A 89 7.58 1.22 -2.50
CA LEU A 89 6.59 2.23 -2.15
C LEU A 89 6.85 3.45 -3.01
N GLU A 90 5.84 3.88 -3.76
CA GLU A 90 5.96 5.06 -4.62
C GLU A 90 4.89 6.07 -4.27
N LYS A 91 5.31 7.20 -3.72
CA LYS A 91 4.40 8.30 -3.45
C LYS A 91 3.88 8.85 -4.78
N ARG A 92 2.58 9.00 -4.92
CA ARG A 92 1.96 9.41 -6.17
C ARG A 92 1.83 10.93 -6.25
N ASN A 93 2.05 11.44 -7.44
CA ASN A 93 1.85 12.86 -7.73
C ASN A 93 0.37 13.15 -7.94
N VAL A 94 0.00 14.42 -7.73
CA VAL A 94 -1.31 14.90 -8.20
C VAL A 94 -1.26 14.89 -9.72
N GLU A 95 -2.24 14.20 -10.33
CA GLU A 95 -2.29 14.12 -11.79
C GLU A 95 -2.69 15.46 -12.39
N PRO A 96 -1.98 15.93 -13.43
CA PRO A 96 -2.39 17.13 -14.14
C PRO A 96 -3.72 16.88 -14.86
N ARG A 97 -4.54 17.89 -14.91
CA ARG A 97 -5.82 17.86 -15.65
C ARG A 97 -5.62 18.36 -17.06
#